data_a83169221eadecdbe26ab748ad94e7a9
#
_entry.id   a83169221eadecdbe26ab748ad94e7a9
#
_cell.length_a   1.000
_cell.length_b   1.000
_cell.length_c   1.000
_cell.angle_alpha   90.00
_cell.angle_beta   90.00
_cell.angle_gamma   90.00
#
_symmetry.space_group_name_H-M   'P 1'
#
loop_
_entity.id
_entity.type
_entity.pdbx_description
1 polymer ?
#
loop_
_entity_poly.entity_id
_entity_poly.type
_entity_poly.pdbx_seq_one_letter_code
_entity_poly.pdbx_strand_id
1 'polypeptide(L)'
;TPGRRFDYRGDWQGRLVVDDYAHHPSEVAATRAMAALMVSSGRSPLPRSPKRLLAVFQPHRYSRTQEFQNEFAVALSNVDIVVLAPVFSAGETPIPGVSSEALASCIQQHSADQTVLVADTMDELADLVREHSCADDLVLAMGAGDVNSLWSRLSPNAIQEQTSCQSTLTA
;
A
#
# COMPACT_ATOMS: atom_id res chain seq x y z
N THR A 1 15.51 6.45 3.02
CA THR A 1 15.74 7.54 2.06
C THR A 1 14.58 8.53 2.09
N PRO A 2 14.85 9.85 2.05
CA PRO A 2 13.81 10.89 2.15
C PRO A 2 12.74 10.81 1.06
N GLY A 3 12.99 10.16 -0.06
CA GLY A 3 12.15 10.18 -1.25
C GLY A 3 10.94 9.26 -1.27
N ARG A 4 10.64 8.52 -0.18
CA ARG A 4 9.49 7.60 -0.14
C ARG A 4 8.57 7.88 1.05
N ARG A 5 8.49 9.14 1.45
CA ARG A 5 7.55 9.57 2.52
C ARG A 5 6.35 10.24 1.88
N PHE A 6 5.21 9.56 1.91
CA PHE A 6 3.95 10.00 1.35
C PHE A 6 4.16 10.58 -0.06
N ASP A 7 4.80 9.79 -0.91
CA ASP A 7 5.22 10.19 -2.25
C ASP A 7 4.08 9.96 -3.24
N TYR A 8 3.44 11.03 -3.69
CA TYR A 8 2.39 10.96 -4.69
C TYR A 8 2.97 10.53 -6.03
N ARG A 9 2.55 9.36 -6.51
CA ARG A 9 3.06 8.79 -7.77
C ARG A 9 2.26 9.26 -8.98
N GLY A 10 0.97 9.45 -8.81
CA GLY A 10 0.09 9.90 -9.88
C GLY A 10 -1.32 9.38 -9.76
N ASP A 11 -2.13 9.75 -10.74
CA ASP A 11 -3.49 9.27 -10.91
C ASP A 11 -3.48 8.02 -11.80
N TRP A 12 -4.11 6.97 -11.30
CA TRP A 12 -4.32 5.76 -12.09
C TRP A 12 -5.83 5.49 -12.18
N GLN A 13 -6.42 5.77 -13.32
CA GLN A 13 -7.84 5.59 -13.57
C GLN A 13 -8.73 6.17 -12.46
N GLY A 14 -8.41 7.37 -12.01
CA GLY A 14 -9.11 8.06 -10.94
C GLY A 14 -8.67 7.72 -9.52
N ARG A 15 -7.75 6.75 -9.34
CA ARG A 15 -7.16 6.46 -8.03
C ARG A 15 -5.94 7.34 -7.81
N LEU A 16 -5.80 7.85 -6.60
CA LEU A 16 -4.62 8.59 -6.16
C LEU A 16 -3.64 7.59 -5.57
N VAL A 17 -2.49 7.40 -6.20
CA VAL A 17 -1.50 6.41 -5.77
C VAL A 17 -0.35 7.08 -5.05
N VAL A 18 -0.07 6.64 -3.83
CA VAL A 18 0.96 7.17 -2.95
C VAL A 18 1.84 6.03 -2.45
N ASP A 19 3.16 6.22 -2.50
CA ASP A 19 4.14 5.34 -1.89
C ASP A 19 4.62 5.93 -0.56
N ASP A 20 4.83 5.08 0.44
CA ASP A 20 5.42 5.46 1.70
C ASP A 20 6.36 4.36 2.19
N TYR A 21 7.51 4.75 2.75
CA TYR A 21 8.53 3.81 3.24
C TYR A 21 8.18 3.21 4.60
N ALA A 22 7.06 3.60 5.22
CA ALA A 22 6.63 3.12 6.53
C ALA A 22 6.67 1.58 6.60
N HIS A 23 7.39 1.04 7.57
CA HIS A 23 7.57 -0.40 7.75
C HIS A 23 7.60 -0.83 9.22
N HIS A 24 7.73 0.10 10.15
CA HIS A 24 7.59 -0.13 11.59
C HIS A 24 6.15 0.18 12.00
N PRO A 25 5.56 -0.50 13.00
CA PRO A 25 4.15 -0.27 13.38
C PRO A 25 3.80 1.18 13.67
N SER A 26 4.68 1.91 14.36
CA SER A 26 4.46 3.33 14.66
C SER A 26 4.41 4.20 13.40
N GLU A 27 5.27 3.92 12.43
CA GLU A 27 5.30 4.62 11.15
C GLU A 27 4.04 4.31 10.33
N VAL A 28 3.66 3.04 10.25
CA VAL A 28 2.46 2.59 9.55
C VAL A 28 1.21 3.24 10.17
N ALA A 29 1.11 3.25 11.49
CA ALA A 29 -0.01 3.87 12.20
C ALA A 29 -0.10 5.37 11.92
N ALA A 30 1.03 6.08 11.93
CA ALA A 30 1.08 7.53 11.67
C ALA A 30 0.68 7.85 10.23
N THR A 31 1.20 7.11 9.26
CA THR A 31 0.88 7.30 7.83
C THR A 31 -0.58 6.97 7.55
N ARG A 32 -1.09 5.87 8.10
CA ARG A 32 -2.50 5.49 7.99
C ARG A 32 -3.41 6.56 8.59
N ALA A 33 -3.08 7.07 9.77
CA ALA A 33 -3.88 8.10 10.44
C ALA A 33 -3.93 9.40 9.62
N MET A 34 -2.81 9.81 9.06
CA MET A 34 -2.75 10.98 8.18
C MET A 34 -3.61 10.80 6.93
N ALA A 35 -3.53 9.64 6.29
CA ALA A 35 -4.34 9.31 5.12
C ALA A 35 -5.84 9.27 5.45
N ALA A 36 -6.22 8.66 6.58
CA ALA A 36 -7.60 8.61 7.05
C ALA A 36 -8.15 10.01 7.32
N LEU A 37 -7.33 10.92 7.84
CA LEU A 37 -7.73 12.31 8.08
C LEU A 37 -7.99 13.05 6.77
N MET A 38 -7.23 12.78 5.72
CA MET A 38 -7.47 13.36 4.39
C MET A 38 -8.86 12.95 3.86
N VAL A 39 -9.24 11.69 4.05
CA VAL A 39 -10.56 11.18 3.65
C VAL A 39 -11.65 11.84 4.48
N SER A 40 -11.53 11.86 5.80
CA SER A 40 -12.59 12.33 6.69
C SER A 40 -12.76 13.84 6.69
N SER A 41 -11.66 14.61 6.56
CA SER A 41 -11.71 16.08 6.59
C SER A 41 -12.03 16.70 5.23
N GLY A 42 -11.86 15.98 4.14
CA GLY A 42 -11.94 16.52 2.79
C GLY A 42 -10.81 17.48 2.45
N ARG A 43 -9.71 17.48 3.23
CA ARG A 43 -8.53 18.33 3.02
C ARG A 43 -7.32 17.44 2.74
N SER A 44 -6.61 17.75 1.67
CA SER A 44 -5.49 16.94 1.22
C SER A 44 -4.47 17.77 0.46
N PRO A 45 -3.15 17.50 0.62
CA PRO A 45 -2.11 18.09 -0.24
C PRO A 45 -2.09 17.44 -1.63
N LEU A 46 -2.89 16.39 -1.85
CA LEU A 46 -3.01 15.71 -3.15
C LEU A 46 -3.82 16.57 -4.13
N PRO A 47 -3.77 16.29 -5.44
CA PRO A 47 -4.51 17.07 -6.45
C PRO A 47 -6.02 17.17 -6.19
N ARG A 48 -6.59 16.20 -5.47
CA ARG A 48 -7.97 16.23 -4.99
C ARG A 48 -8.08 15.43 -3.69
N SER A 49 -9.18 15.60 -2.97
CA SER A 49 -9.42 14.87 -1.73
C SER A 49 -9.93 13.47 -2.02
N PRO A 50 -9.27 12.42 -1.49
CA PRO A 50 -9.77 11.06 -1.63
C PRO A 50 -11.04 10.85 -0.81
N LYS A 51 -11.86 9.91 -1.26
CA LYS A 51 -13.13 9.56 -0.60
C LYS A 51 -13.05 8.27 0.20
N ARG A 52 -12.06 7.41 -0.09
CA ARG A 52 -11.90 6.11 0.55
C ARG A 52 -10.42 5.77 0.62
N LEU A 53 -10.01 4.99 1.63
CA LEU A 53 -8.62 4.56 1.82
C LEU A 53 -8.49 3.06 1.57
N LEU A 54 -7.65 2.69 0.61
CA LEU A 54 -7.17 1.34 0.39
C LEU A 54 -5.70 1.31 0.79
N ALA A 55 -5.39 0.63 1.88
CA ALA A 55 -4.02 0.49 2.37
C ALA A 55 -3.40 -0.79 1.82
N VAL A 56 -2.27 -0.66 1.13
CA VAL A 56 -1.42 -1.77 0.72
C VAL A 56 -0.23 -1.80 1.65
N PHE A 57 0.03 -2.95 2.26
CA PHE A 57 1.14 -3.10 3.19
C PHE A 57 1.96 -4.33 2.85
N GLN A 58 3.28 -4.17 2.78
CA GLN A 58 4.22 -5.26 2.65
C GLN A 58 5.00 -5.43 3.95
N PRO A 59 4.79 -6.54 4.69
CA PRO A 59 5.63 -6.84 5.84
C PRO A 59 7.09 -7.00 5.41
N HIS A 60 8.00 -6.37 6.16
CA HIS A 60 9.43 -6.40 5.87
C HIS A 60 10.14 -7.20 6.95
N ARG A 61 10.71 -8.34 6.57
CA ARG A 61 11.34 -9.36 7.41
C ARG A 61 10.36 -10.21 8.22
N TYR A 62 10.64 -11.49 8.28
CA TYR A 62 9.83 -12.42 9.09
C TYR A 62 9.97 -12.14 10.58
N SER A 63 11.18 -11.82 11.05
CA SER A 63 11.43 -11.53 12.46
C SER A 63 10.63 -10.34 12.96
N ARG A 64 10.60 -9.25 12.19
CA ARG A 64 9.81 -8.05 12.54
C ARG A 64 8.31 -8.34 12.50
N THR A 65 7.86 -9.06 11.51
CA THR A 65 6.45 -9.43 11.35
C THR A 65 5.98 -10.28 12.53
N GLN A 66 6.81 -11.22 12.99
CA GLN A 66 6.53 -12.04 14.16
C GLN A 66 6.46 -11.20 15.45
N GLU A 67 7.45 -10.36 15.66
CA GLU A 67 7.57 -9.55 16.87
C GLU A 67 6.42 -8.56 17.04
N PHE A 68 6.00 -7.93 15.92
CA PHE A 68 5.05 -6.81 15.94
C PHE A 68 3.70 -7.12 15.30
N GLN A 69 3.33 -8.40 15.20
CA GLN A 69 2.09 -8.80 14.49
C GLN A 69 0.85 -8.07 15.03
N ASN A 70 0.68 -8.01 16.35
CA ASN A 70 -0.48 -7.35 16.96
C ASN A 70 -0.45 -5.83 16.73
N GLU A 71 0.72 -5.22 16.83
CA GLU A 71 0.90 -3.79 16.62
C GLU A 71 0.62 -3.41 15.16
N PHE A 72 1.02 -4.24 14.20
CA PHE A 72 0.65 -4.04 12.80
C PHE A 72 -0.85 -4.18 12.58
N ALA A 73 -1.49 -5.12 13.24
CA ALA A 73 -2.94 -5.28 13.14
C ALA A 73 -3.69 -4.03 13.61
N VAL A 74 -3.25 -3.42 14.70
CA VAL A 74 -3.81 -2.16 15.20
C VAL A 74 -3.47 -1.01 14.26
N ALA A 75 -2.23 -0.94 13.76
CA ALA A 75 -1.77 0.12 12.86
C ALA A 75 -2.55 0.15 11.53
N LEU A 76 -3.04 -1.00 11.08
CA LEU A 76 -3.81 -1.15 9.85
C LEU A 76 -5.33 -1.14 10.07
N SER A 77 -5.78 -0.77 11.27
CA SER A 77 -7.21 -0.62 11.57
C SER A 77 -7.79 0.67 10.96
N ASN A 78 -9.12 0.73 10.88
CA ASN A 78 -9.87 1.91 10.42
C ASN A 78 -9.50 2.36 9.00
N VAL A 79 -9.34 1.40 8.11
CA VAL A 79 -9.24 1.63 6.67
C VAL A 79 -10.34 0.84 5.97
N ASP A 80 -10.74 1.31 4.79
CA ASP A 80 -11.82 0.64 4.04
C ASP A 80 -11.41 -0.74 3.56
N ILE A 81 -10.20 -0.87 3.02
CA ILE A 81 -9.66 -2.13 2.53
C ILE A 81 -8.17 -2.19 2.87
N VAL A 82 -7.71 -3.35 3.35
CA VAL A 82 -6.29 -3.67 3.50
C VAL A 82 -5.92 -4.75 2.50
N VAL A 83 -4.87 -4.53 1.72
CA VAL A 83 -4.30 -5.53 0.82
C VAL A 83 -2.87 -5.79 1.26
N LEU A 84 -2.57 -7.03 1.62
CA LEU A 84 -1.24 -7.41 2.10
C LEU A 84 -0.44 -8.05 0.97
N ALA A 85 0.76 -7.53 0.75
CA ALA A 85 1.75 -8.12 -0.14
C ALA A 85 2.47 -9.29 0.56
N PRO A 86 3.15 -10.19 -0.19
CA PRO A 86 3.99 -11.20 0.42
C PRO A 86 5.07 -10.58 1.30
N VAL A 87 5.46 -11.27 2.36
CA VAL A 87 6.55 -10.82 3.23
C VAL A 87 7.83 -10.65 2.40
N PHE A 88 8.45 -9.48 2.51
CA PHE A 88 9.76 -9.23 1.94
C PHE A 88 10.83 -9.78 2.89
N SER A 89 11.54 -10.84 2.47
CA SER A 89 12.42 -11.59 3.36
C SER A 89 13.66 -10.81 3.81
N ALA A 90 14.17 -9.93 2.94
CA ALA A 90 15.41 -9.16 3.17
C ALA A 90 16.60 -10.11 3.56
N GLY A 91 16.65 -11.29 2.96
CA GLY A 91 17.69 -12.28 3.22
C GLY A 91 17.41 -13.21 4.38
N GLU A 92 16.32 -13.03 5.12
CA GLU A 92 15.96 -13.92 6.22
C GLU A 92 15.37 -15.24 5.70
N THR A 93 15.59 -16.30 6.45
CA THR A 93 14.88 -17.57 6.25
C THR A 93 13.45 -17.45 6.74
N PRO A 94 12.44 -17.99 6.02
CA PRO A 94 11.07 -18.00 6.51
C PRO A 94 10.94 -18.63 7.90
N ILE A 95 10.09 -18.00 8.73
CA ILE A 95 9.75 -18.50 10.06
C ILE A 95 8.39 -19.21 9.97
N PRO A 96 8.28 -20.49 10.40
CA PRO A 96 6.99 -21.19 10.38
C PRO A 96 5.89 -20.42 11.10
N GLY A 97 4.72 -20.30 10.48
CA GLY A 97 3.57 -19.59 11.04
C GLY A 97 3.62 -18.07 10.88
N VAL A 98 4.68 -17.50 10.33
CA VAL A 98 4.82 -16.07 10.05
C VAL A 98 4.59 -15.81 8.57
N SER A 99 3.52 -15.10 8.25
CA SER A 99 3.08 -14.84 6.87
C SER A 99 2.13 -13.66 6.81
N SER A 100 1.88 -13.17 5.61
CA SER A 100 0.84 -12.15 5.40
C SER A 100 -0.55 -12.69 5.71
N GLU A 101 -0.81 -13.99 5.48
CA GLU A 101 -2.07 -14.66 5.84
C GLU A 101 -2.28 -14.66 7.36
N ALA A 102 -1.24 -14.93 8.13
CA ALA A 102 -1.32 -14.88 9.60
C ALA A 102 -1.58 -13.46 10.10
N LEU A 103 -0.94 -12.47 9.48
CA LEU A 103 -1.20 -11.06 9.77
C LEU A 103 -2.64 -10.67 9.42
N ALA A 104 -3.16 -11.12 8.28
CA ALA A 104 -4.54 -10.88 7.88
C ALA A 104 -5.53 -11.43 8.92
N SER A 105 -5.31 -12.63 9.41
CA SER A 105 -6.13 -13.22 10.46
C SER A 105 -6.10 -12.40 11.75
N CYS A 106 -4.93 -11.89 12.11
CA CYS A 106 -4.76 -11.03 13.28
C CYS A 106 -5.52 -9.70 13.12
N ILE A 107 -5.45 -9.08 11.93
CA ILE A 107 -6.21 -7.87 11.61
C ILE A 107 -7.71 -8.12 11.77
N GLN A 108 -8.22 -9.21 11.25
CA GLN A 108 -9.65 -9.57 11.32
C GLN A 108 -10.09 -9.85 12.75
N GLN A 109 -9.23 -10.40 13.61
CA GLN A 109 -9.52 -10.57 15.03
C GLN A 109 -9.68 -9.24 15.76
N HIS A 110 -8.93 -8.21 15.35
CA HIS A 110 -9.01 -6.86 15.92
C HIS A 110 -10.14 -6.02 15.31
N SER A 111 -10.53 -6.30 14.07
CA SER A 111 -11.51 -5.52 13.31
C SER A 111 -12.33 -6.46 12.42
N ALA A 112 -13.37 -7.06 13.00
CA ALA A 112 -14.16 -8.13 12.36
C ALA A 112 -14.80 -7.70 11.03
N ASP A 113 -15.18 -6.41 10.90
CA ASP A 113 -15.85 -5.89 9.72
C ASP A 113 -14.89 -5.38 8.63
N GLN A 114 -13.59 -5.42 8.89
CA GLN A 114 -12.61 -4.91 7.94
C GLN A 114 -12.32 -5.91 6.82
N THR A 115 -12.33 -5.43 5.58
CA THR A 115 -11.93 -6.23 4.42
C THR A 115 -10.40 -6.31 4.38
N VAL A 116 -9.87 -7.53 4.43
CA VAL A 116 -8.44 -7.81 4.35
C VAL A 116 -8.20 -8.85 3.27
N LEU A 117 -7.36 -8.51 2.31
CA LEU A 117 -7.00 -9.36 1.18
C LEU A 117 -5.51 -9.67 1.22
N VAL A 118 -5.11 -10.83 0.77
CA VAL A 118 -3.71 -11.27 0.77
C VAL A 118 -3.30 -11.68 -0.64
N ALA A 119 -2.20 -11.14 -1.12
CA ALA A 119 -1.60 -11.49 -2.39
C ALA A 119 -0.44 -12.48 -2.16
N ASP A 120 -0.33 -13.50 -3.00
CA ASP A 120 0.77 -14.46 -2.98
C ASP A 120 1.98 -13.98 -3.79
N THR A 121 1.75 -13.06 -4.73
CA THR A 121 2.79 -12.47 -5.59
C THR A 121 2.55 -10.97 -5.75
N MET A 122 3.55 -10.26 -6.23
CA MET A 122 3.41 -8.83 -6.54
C MET A 122 2.47 -8.59 -7.73
N ASP A 123 2.40 -9.50 -8.70
CA ASP A 123 1.44 -9.40 -9.79
C ASP A 123 0.00 -9.57 -9.29
N GLU A 124 -0.24 -10.52 -8.39
CA GLU A 124 -1.54 -10.69 -7.75
C GLU A 124 -1.90 -9.47 -6.90
N LEU A 125 -0.94 -8.85 -6.23
CA LEU A 125 -1.15 -7.61 -5.48
C LEU A 125 -1.75 -6.53 -6.38
N ALA A 126 -1.17 -6.32 -7.55
CA ALA A 126 -1.66 -5.35 -8.52
C ALA A 126 -3.08 -5.73 -9.00
N ASP A 127 -3.34 -7.01 -9.26
CA ASP A 127 -4.65 -7.49 -9.66
C ASP A 127 -5.73 -7.23 -8.58
N LEU A 128 -5.40 -7.49 -7.31
CA LEU A 128 -6.31 -7.23 -6.20
C LEU A 128 -6.60 -5.74 -6.04
N VAL A 129 -5.59 -4.89 -6.21
CA VAL A 129 -5.79 -3.44 -6.18
C VAL A 129 -6.69 -2.99 -7.32
N ARG A 130 -6.49 -3.49 -8.54
CA ARG A 130 -7.36 -3.17 -9.69
C ARG A 130 -8.81 -3.57 -9.43
N GLU A 131 -9.01 -4.78 -8.89
CA GLU A 131 -10.33 -5.37 -8.69
C GLU A 131 -11.11 -4.69 -7.56
N HIS A 132 -10.42 -4.30 -6.48
CA HIS A 132 -11.06 -3.84 -5.24
C HIS A 132 -11.00 -2.33 -5.04
N SER A 133 -10.28 -1.60 -5.88
CA SER A 133 -10.26 -0.14 -5.83
C SER A 133 -11.24 0.46 -6.82
N CYS A 134 -11.58 1.72 -6.59
CA CYS A 134 -12.42 2.49 -7.50
C CYS A 134 -11.95 3.95 -7.57
N ALA A 135 -12.54 4.72 -8.49
CA ALA A 135 -12.22 6.14 -8.62
C ALA A 135 -12.40 6.87 -7.28
N ASP A 136 -11.52 7.82 -7.02
CA ASP A 136 -11.41 8.62 -5.79
C ASP A 136 -10.89 7.86 -4.57
N ASP A 137 -10.44 6.62 -4.75
CA ASP A 137 -9.69 5.94 -3.69
C ASP A 137 -8.28 6.51 -3.58
N LEU A 138 -7.79 6.61 -2.35
CA LEU A 138 -6.36 6.72 -2.08
C LEU A 138 -5.79 5.31 -1.95
N VAL A 139 -4.91 4.95 -2.85
CA VAL A 139 -4.15 3.70 -2.80
C VAL A 139 -2.81 4.02 -2.15
N LEU A 140 -2.68 3.67 -0.88
CA LEU A 140 -1.49 3.96 -0.07
C LEU A 140 -0.65 2.70 0.06
N ALA A 141 0.49 2.66 -0.63
CA ALA A 141 1.40 1.51 -0.59
C ALA A 141 2.52 1.77 0.42
N MET A 142 2.56 0.97 1.48
CA MET A 142 3.52 1.10 2.58
C MET A 142 4.45 -0.10 2.66
N GLY A 143 5.74 0.16 2.80
CA GLY A 143 6.74 -0.87 2.99
C GLY A 143 8.14 -0.42 2.59
N ALA A 144 9.15 -1.12 3.12
CA ALA A 144 10.57 -0.86 2.87
C ALA A 144 11.14 -1.75 1.75
N GLY A 145 10.39 -2.74 1.29
CA GLY A 145 10.79 -3.67 0.24
C GLY A 145 10.43 -3.18 -1.17
N ASP A 146 9.90 -4.09 -1.97
CA ASP A 146 9.59 -3.84 -3.38
C ASP A 146 8.12 -3.46 -3.64
N VAL A 147 7.36 -3.11 -2.62
CA VAL A 147 5.97 -2.67 -2.75
C VAL A 147 5.82 -1.40 -3.60
N ASN A 148 6.86 -0.59 -3.70
CA ASN A 148 6.90 0.59 -4.57
C ASN A 148 6.81 0.24 -6.07
N SER A 149 7.02 -1.02 -6.44
CA SER A 149 6.79 -1.48 -7.82
C SER A 149 5.31 -1.52 -8.21
N LEU A 150 4.40 -1.35 -7.24
CA LEU A 150 2.96 -1.36 -7.50
C LEU A 150 2.56 -0.32 -8.54
N TRP A 151 3.06 0.91 -8.44
CA TRP A 151 2.75 1.98 -9.40
C TRP A 151 3.03 1.56 -10.83
N SER A 152 4.23 1.05 -11.11
CA SER A 152 4.60 0.63 -12.46
C SER A 152 3.80 -0.60 -12.95
N ARG A 153 3.34 -1.45 -12.03
CA ARG A 153 2.47 -2.58 -12.37
C ARG A 153 1.04 -2.14 -12.69
N LEU A 154 0.54 -1.11 -12.02
CA LEU A 154 -0.79 -0.56 -12.28
C LEU A 154 -0.83 0.28 -13.56
N SER A 155 0.22 1.01 -13.86
CA SER A 155 0.25 2.02 -14.94
C SER A 155 1.37 1.79 -15.97
N PRO A 156 1.52 0.58 -16.56
CA PRO A 156 2.59 0.34 -17.54
C PRO A 156 2.45 1.23 -18.79
N ASN A 157 1.23 1.56 -19.20
CA ASN A 157 0.96 2.37 -20.38
C ASN A 157 1.25 3.86 -20.18
N ALA A 158 1.12 4.37 -18.95
CA ALA A 158 1.42 5.77 -18.64
C ALA A 158 2.90 6.11 -18.83
N ILE A 159 3.80 5.14 -18.57
CA ILE A 159 5.23 5.29 -18.81
C ILE A 159 5.52 5.34 -20.31
N GLN A 160 4.84 4.55 -21.12
CA GLN A 160 4.99 4.54 -22.57
C GLN A 160 4.47 5.83 -23.22
N GLU A 161 3.36 6.37 -22.73
CA GLU A 161 2.80 7.64 -23.20
C GLU A 161 3.73 8.82 -22.92
N GLN A 162 4.36 8.86 -21.75
CA GLN A 162 5.35 9.89 -21.42
C GLN A 162 6.60 9.80 -22.30
N THR A 163 7.05 8.60 -22.63
CA THR A 163 8.19 8.38 -23.50
C THR A 163 7.87 8.75 -24.96
N SER A 164 6.66 8.48 -25.44
CA SER A 164 6.25 8.84 -26.79
C SER A 164 6.03 10.35 -26.93
N CYS A 165 5.58 11.03 -25.90
CA CYS A 165 5.41 12.49 -25.90
C CYS A 165 6.77 13.23 -25.93
N GLN A 166 7.79 12.67 -25.27
CA GLN A 166 9.14 13.21 -25.31
C GLN A 166 9.83 13.02 -26.67
N SER A 167 9.54 11.93 -27.36
CA SER A 167 10.10 11.67 -28.70
C SER A 167 9.48 12.53 -29.78
N THR A 168 8.27 13.05 -29.61
CA THR A 168 7.64 14.00 -30.55
C THR A 168 8.10 15.44 -30.37
N LEU A 169 8.68 15.78 -29.22
CA LEU A 169 9.21 17.11 -28.94
C LEU A 169 10.65 17.31 -29.41
N THR A 170 11.34 16.23 -29.82
CA THR A 170 12.72 16.26 -30.35
C THR A 170 12.79 16.15 -31.88
N ALA A 171 11.68 16.08 -32.54
CA ALA A 171 11.56 16.12 -33.99
C ALA A 171 11.07 17.51 -34.42
#